data_37d1a08e8a28103e754e74e55e603e07
#
_entry.id   37d1a08e8a28103e754e74e55e603e07
#
_cell.length_a   1.000
_cell.length_b   1.000
_cell.length_c   1.000
_cell.angle_alpha   90.00
_cell.angle_beta   90.00
_cell.angle_gamma   90.00
#
_symmetry.space_group_name_H-M   'P 1'
#
loop_
_entity.id
_entity.type
_entity.pdbx_description
1 polymer ?
#
loop_
_entity_poly.entity_id
_entity_poly.type
_entity_poly.pdbx_seq_one_letter_code
_entity_poly.pdbx_strand_id
1 'polypeptide(L)'
;MAFNWPVFKTRALSSVVFVAVMLVGLMTSPWLFLLLFSVIHWGCWREYQSMMEKIQPAYRDISPFHRYGVIIAGWCMMVFASSDHWKIGNVSFSAIGFWIGLILIFVLPMIEILFSRAMDLKNVRTSALGLLYISLSCSLMVNLRSGWPFIGDFSDELLQPLNSTTATYTGFLVPLIIIASIWINDTMAYIVGSLIGKTPLTAISPKKTWEGTIGGILLSVAVVTLYAAFVIKSSWQHYLAISAISAIAGTFGDLLESKIKRMAGVKDSGSLMPGHGGFLDRFDSLLVAVPFVWLYAVAFM
;
A
#
# COMPACT_ATOMS: atom_id res chain seq x y z
N MET A 1 -33.87 -9.18 7.75
CA MET A 1 -33.40 -7.80 8.02
C MET A 1 -33.83 -6.91 6.87
N ALA A 2 -34.51 -5.79 7.12
CA ALA A 2 -34.89 -4.84 6.07
C ALA A 2 -33.65 -4.20 5.47
N PHE A 3 -33.60 -4.08 4.15
CA PHE A 3 -32.49 -3.46 3.41
C PHE A 3 -32.43 -1.96 3.71
N ASN A 4 -31.33 -1.51 4.29
CA ASN A 4 -31.16 -0.11 4.67
C ASN A 4 -30.62 0.72 3.49
N TRP A 5 -31.53 1.26 2.69
CA TRP A 5 -31.25 2.01 1.46
C TRP A 5 -30.36 3.26 1.66
N PRO A 6 -30.54 4.10 2.70
CA PRO A 6 -29.63 5.21 2.99
C PRO A 6 -28.20 4.78 3.21
N VAL A 7 -27.95 3.75 4.03
CA VAL A 7 -26.62 3.20 4.31
C VAL A 7 -25.97 2.64 3.03
N PHE A 8 -26.76 1.94 2.21
CA PHE A 8 -26.30 1.42 0.92
C PHE A 8 -25.87 2.53 -0.02
N LYS A 9 -26.67 3.58 -0.19
CA LYS A 9 -26.34 4.75 -1.03
C LYS A 9 -25.05 5.43 -0.58
N THR A 10 -24.89 5.69 0.71
CA THR A 10 -23.69 6.32 1.26
C THR A 10 -22.45 5.48 0.99
N ARG A 11 -22.54 4.16 1.18
CA ARG A 11 -21.43 3.24 0.89
C ARG A 11 -21.10 3.18 -0.59
N ALA A 12 -22.10 3.05 -1.45
CA ALA A 12 -21.89 3.02 -2.90
C ALA A 12 -21.22 4.31 -3.40
N LEU A 13 -21.73 5.48 -2.96
CA LEU A 13 -21.16 6.76 -3.36
C LEU A 13 -19.71 6.92 -2.87
N SER A 14 -19.42 6.60 -1.62
CA SER A 14 -18.05 6.71 -1.08
C SER A 14 -17.09 5.73 -1.79
N SER A 15 -17.54 4.53 -2.18
CA SER A 15 -16.72 3.60 -2.98
C SER A 15 -16.43 4.14 -4.37
N VAL A 16 -17.42 4.73 -5.05
CA VAL A 16 -17.22 5.34 -6.39
C VAL A 16 -16.23 6.51 -6.31
N VAL A 17 -16.39 7.38 -5.32
CA VAL A 17 -15.46 8.51 -5.10
C VAL A 17 -14.05 7.98 -4.80
N PHE A 18 -13.90 6.97 -3.96
CA PHE A 18 -12.61 6.36 -3.66
C PHE A 18 -11.93 5.80 -4.90
N VAL A 19 -12.66 5.00 -5.70
CA VAL A 19 -12.14 4.44 -6.95
C VAL A 19 -11.73 5.54 -7.92
N ALA A 20 -12.56 6.59 -8.08
CA ALA A 20 -12.24 7.72 -8.96
C ALA A 20 -10.97 8.45 -8.51
N VAL A 21 -10.83 8.75 -7.22
CA VAL A 21 -9.62 9.40 -6.66
C VAL A 21 -8.38 8.52 -6.87
N MET A 22 -8.50 7.22 -6.64
CA MET A 22 -7.41 6.26 -6.87
C MET A 22 -7.01 6.25 -8.35
N LEU A 23 -7.95 6.11 -9.28
CA LEU A 23 -7.65 6.06 -10.71
C LEU A 23 -7.04 7.38 -11.21
N VAL A 24 -7.58 8.52 -10.80
CA VAL A 24 -7.02 9.83 -11.14
C VAL A 24 -5.60 9.96 -10.61
N GLY A 25 -5.34 9.64 -9.33
CA GLY A 25 -4.02 9.72 -8.75
C GLY A 25 -3.01 8.75 -9.37
N LEU A 26 -3.46 7.53 -9.77
CA LEU A 26 -2.60 6.52 -10.38
C LEU A 26 -2.24 6.85 -11.84
N MET A 27 -3.23 7.27 -12.65
CA MET A 27 -3.12 7.27 -14.12
C MET A 27 -2.71 8.63 -14.70
N THR A 28 -2.92 9.75 -14.00
CA THR A 28 -2.73 11.07 -14.61
C THR A 28 -1.28 11.51 -14.61
N SER A 29 -0.71 11.88 -13.47
CA SER A 29 0.66 12.37 -13.39
C SER A 29 1.44 11.79 -12.24
N PRO A 30 2.78 11.71 -12.38
CA PRO A 30 3.66 11.28 -11.29
C PRO A 30 3.50 12.12 -10.02
N TRP A 31 3.23 13.42 -10.16
CA TRP A 31 3.03 14.34 -9.03
C TRP A 31 1.73 14.07 -8.28
N LEU A 32 0.63 13.79 -9.00
CA LEU A 32 -0.63 13.40 -8.38
C LEU A 32 -0.53 12.04 -7.72
N PHE A 33 0.25 11.12 -8.30
CA PHE A 33 0.56 9.83 -7.68
C PHE A 33 1.32 10.03 -6.35
N LEU A 34 2.38 10.84 -6.35
CA LEU A 34 3.14 11.13 -5.14
C LEU A 34 2.26 11.82 -4.08
N LEU A 35 1.42 12.76 -4.49
CA LEU A 35 0.47 13.42 -3.59
C LEU A 35 -0.51 12.42 -2.99
N LEU A 36 -1.11 11.56 -3.82
CA LEU A 36 -2.03 10.50 -3.36
C LEU A 36 -1.36 9.61 -2.32
N PHE A 37 -0.17 9.08 -2.64
CA PHE A 37 0.55 8.22 -1.72
C PHE A 37 1.09 8.96 -0.48
N SER A 38 1.36 10.27 -0.57
CA SER A 38 1.68 11.09 0.61
C SER A 38 0.48 11.19 1.57
N VAL A 39 -0.73 11.37 1.05
CA VAL A 39 -1.96 11.39 1.86
C VAL A 39 -2.22 10.01 2.48
N ILE A 40 -2.09 8.93 1.70
CA ILE A 40 -2.24 7.55 2.18
C ILE A 40 -1.22 7.25 3.29
N HIS A 41 0.04 7.55 3.04
CA HIS A 41 1.14 7.36 4.00
C HIS A 41 0.86 8.08 5.32
N TRP A 42 0.51 9.35 5.27
CA TRP A 42 0.19 10.15 6.47
C TRP A 42 -1.02 9.58 7.22
N GLY A 43 -2.08 9.22 6.51
CA GLY A 43 -3.28 8.61 7.08
C GLY A 43 -2.99 7.28 7.75
N CYS A 44 -2.28 6.37 7.07
CA CYS A 44 -1.87 5.08 7.63
C CYS A 44 -1.01 5.23 8.88
N TRP A 45 -0.06 6.17 8.88
CA TRP A 45 0.78 6.43 10.05
C TRP A 45 -0.02 6.93 11.25
N ARG A 46 -0.97 7.86 11.04
CA ARG A 46 -1.83 8.36 12.11
C ARG A 46 -2.64 7.24 12.77
N GLU A 47 -3.20 6.36 11.96
CA GLU A 47 -3.98 5.22 12.46
C GLU A 47 -3.09 4.15 13.11
N TYR A 48 -1.93 3.85 12.51
CA TYR A 48 -0.94 2.96 13.10
C TYR A 48 -0.51 3.43 14.49
N GLN A 49 -0.11 4.69 14.62
CA GLN A 49 0.29 5.25 15.92
C GLN A 49 -0.84 5.18 16.94
N SER A 50 -2.08 5.49 16.54
CA SER A 50 -3.26 5.39 17.42
C SER A 50 -3.50 3.96 17.90
N MET A 51 -3.28 2.95 17.06
CA MET A 51 -3.37 1.54 17.46
C MET A 51 -2.20 1.15 18.38
N MET A 52 -0.99 1.60 18.09
CA MET A 52 0.19 1.30 18.93
C MET A 52 0.06 1.90 20.33
N GLU A 53 -0.53 3.08 20.48
CA GLU A 53 -0.85 3.68 21.78
C GLU A 53 -1.80 2.82 22.62
N LYS A 54 -2.69 2.07 21.99
CA LYS A 54 -3.62 1.14 22.67
C LYS A 54 -2.94 -0.19 23.03
N ILE A 55 -2.04 -0.67 22.18
CA ILE A 55 -1.30 -1.93 22.40
C ILE A 55 -0.19 -1.73 23.44
N GLN A 56 0.50 -0.60 23.36
CA GLN A 56 1.64 -0.24 24.18
C GLN A 56 1.44 1.17 24.75
N PRO A 57 0.87 1.33 25.97
CA PRO A 57 0.56 2.65 26.55
C PRO A 57 1.76 3.60 26.58
N ALA A 58 2.99 3.09 26.81
CA ALA A 58 4.21 3.90 26.79
C ALA A 58 4.46 4.60 25.43
N TYR A 59 3.87 4.12 24.33
CA TYR A 59 3.96 4.78 23.02
C TYR A 59 3.20 6.09 22.95
N ARG A 60 2.25 6.35 23.86
CA ARG A 60 1.55 7.62 23.98
C ARG A 60 2.48 8.75 24.43
N ASP A 61 3.49 8.42 25.22
CA ASP A 61 4.38 9.38 25.86
C ASP A 61 5.63 9.70 25.03
N ILE A 62 5.69 9.22 23.77
CA ILE A 62 6.76 9.61 22.84
C ILE A 62 6.72 11.10 22.58
N SER A 63 7.90 11.70 22.37
CA SER A 63 8.01 13.12 22.07
C SER A 63 7.28 13.49 20.76
N PRO A 64 6.78 14.73 20.60
CA PRO A 64 6.25 15.19 19.31
C PRO A 64 7.27 15.07 18.19
N PHE A 65 8.56 15.27 18.48
CA PHE A 65 9.65 15.10 17.51
C PHE A 65 9.75 13.65 17.02
N HIS A 66 9.68 12.68 17.94
CA HIS A 66 9.65 11.27 17.57
C HIS A 66 8.40 10.97 16.72
N ARG A 67 7.23 11.38 17.20
CA ARG A 67 5.92 11.11 16.56
C ARG A 67 5.86 11.59 15.12
N TYR A 68 6.16 12.87 14.89
CA TYR A 68 6.11 13.46 13.55
C TYR A 68 7.38 13.24 12.74
N GLY A 69 8.51 13.20 13.41
CA GLY A 69 9.80 12.98 12.77
C GLY A 69 9.87 11.64 12.04
N VAL A 70 9.32 10.57 12.62
CA VAL A 70 9.24 9.25 11.97
C VAL A 70 8.35 9.28 10.73
N ILE A 71 7.22 10.00 10.78
CA ILE A 71 6.34 10.16 9.61
C ILE A 71 7.07 10.92 8.49
N ILE A 72 7.77 12.01 8.85
CA ILE A 72 8.53 12.82 7.88
C ILE A 72 9.69 12.00 7.31
N ALA A 73 10.43 11.25 8.14
CA ALA A 73 11.50 10.37 7.68
C ALA A 73 10.97 9.32 6.69
N GLY A 74 9.82 8.71 6.99
CA GLY A 74 9.15 7.79 6.07
C GLY A 74 8.70 8.47 4.77
N TRP A 75 8.22 9.70 4.83
CA TRP A 75 7.90 10.48 3.63
C TRP A 75 9.16 10.79 2.81
N CYS A 76 10.28 11.11 3.46
CA CYS A 76 11.57 11.30 2.77
C CYS A 76 12.02 10.02 2.05
N MET A 77 11.75 8.82 2.60
CA MET A 77 11.98 7.56 1.89
C MET A 77 11.18 7.47 0.61
N MET A 78 9.91 7.89 0.61
CA MET A 78 9.08 7.93 -0.61
C MET A 78 9.64 8.91 -1.64
N VAL A 79 10.04 10.10 -1.20
CA VAL A 79 10.61 11.12 -2.07
C VAL A 79 11.95 10.65 -2.64
N PHE A 80 12.79 10.01 -1.84
CA PHE A 80 14.04 9.41 -2.29
C PHE A 80 13.83 8.30 -3.33
N ALA A 81 12.78 7.50 -3.17
CA ALA A 81 12.41 6.42 -4.10
C ALA A 81 11.85 6.93 -5.44
N SER A 82 11.65 8.25 -5.61
CA SER A 82 11.21 8.83 -6.86
C SER A 82 12.35 8.89 -7.89
N SER A 83 11.99 9.02 -9.18
CA SER A 83 12.98 9.12 -10.26
C SER A 83 13.77 10.43 -10.22
N ASP A 84 15.04 10.37 -10.61
CA ASP A 84 15.89 11.54 -10.79
C ASP A 84 15.42 12.48 -11.92
N HIS A 85 14.51 12.00 -12.77
CA HIS A 85 13.86 12.85 -13.78
C HIS A 85 12.87 13.86 -13.18
N TRP A 86 12.41 13.61 -11.93
CA TRP A 86 11.53 14.55 -11.24
C TRP A 86 12.33 15.66 -10.59
N LYS A 87 12.39 16.81 -11.26
CA LYS A 87 13.22 17.95 -10.84
C LYS A 87 12.39 19.19 -10.57
N ILE A 88 12.84 19.98 -9.59
CA ILE A 88 12.40 21.35 -9.35
C ILE A 88 13.62 22.23 -9.63
N GLY A 89 13.61 22.91 -10.78
CA GLY A 89 14.81 23.58 -11.28
C GLY A 89 15.93 22.59 -11.58
N ASN A 90 17.09 22.75 -10.95
CA ASN A 90 18.28 21.90 -11.14
C ASN A 90 18.40 20.79 -10.08
N VAL A 91 17.49 20.74 -9.10
CA VAL A 91 17.57 19.76 -7.99
C VAL A 91 16.61 18.63 -8.24
N SER A 92 17.10 17.37 -8.18
CA SER A 92 16.23 16.20 -8.26
C SER A 92 15.44 16.03 -6.97
N PHE A 93 14.20 15.57 -7.10
CA PHE A 93 13.31 15.36 -5.95
C PHE A 93 13.83 14.23 -5.06
N SER A 94 14.44 13.20 -5.65
CA SER A 94 15.11 12.12 -4.93
C SER A 94 16.27 12.62 -4.06
N ALA A 95 17.09 13.55 -4.56
CA ALA A 95 18.17 14.15 -3.78
C ALA A 95 17.64 14.92 -2.57
N ILE A 96 16.54 15.66 -2.71
CA ILE A 96 15.88 16.34 -1.58
C ILE A 96 15.48 15.31 -0.51
N GLY A 97 14.81 14.24 -0.90
CA GLY A 97 14.43 13.16 0.00
C GLY A 97 15.61 12.51 0.70
N PHE A 98 16.71 12.27 -0.04
CA PHE A 98 17.95 11.70 0.49
C PHE A 98 18.56 12.60 1.57
N TRP A 99 18.81 13.87 1.26
CA TRP A 99 19.49 14.79 2.19
C TRP A 99 18.67 15.09 3.44
N ILE A 100 17.36 15.34 3.28
CA ILE A 100 16.47 15.56 4.44
C ILE A 100 16.36 14.27 5.27
N GLY A 101 16.20 13.12 4.63
CA GLY A 101 16.13 11.83 5.30
C GLY A 101 17.42 11.52 6.07
N LEU A 102 18.58 11.78 5.47
CA LEU A 102 19.88 11.60 6.12
C LEU A 102 20.02 12.49 7.36
N ILE A 103 19.65 13.76 7.26
CA ILE A 103 19.63 14.68 8.42
C ILE A 103 18.74 14.12 9.52
N LEU A 104 17.53 13.65 9.19
CA LEU A 104 16.59 13.12 10.16
C LEU A 104 17.08 11.85 10.84
N ILE A 105 17.81 10.96 10.13
CA ILE A 105 18.41 9.75 10.72
C ILE A 105 19.36 10.09 11.86
N PHE A 106 20.09 11.21 11.77
CA PHE A 106 21.01 11.64 12.83
C PHE A 106 20.33 12.52 13.88
N VAL A 107 19.50 13.46 13.44
CA VAL A 107 18.90 14.48 14.33
C VAL A 107 17.81 13.90 15.22
N LEU A 108 16.95 13.00 14.69
CA LEU A 108 15.86 12.44 15.48
C LEU A 108 16.35 11.63 16.70
N PRO A 109 17.28 10.66 16.57
CA PRO A 109 17.82 9.95 17.72
C PRO A 109 18.55 10.88 18.70
N MET A 110 19.28 11.88 18.19
CA MET A 110 19.99 12.85 19.03
C MET A 110 19.01 13.68 19.87
N ILE A 111 17.95 14.21 19.27
CA ILE A 111 16.90 14.94 19.99
C ILE A 111 16.23 14.03 21.02
N GLU A 112 15.91 12.80 20.65
CA GLU A 112 15.26 11.84 21.55
C GLU A 112 16.17 11.53 22.75
N ILE A 113 17.47 11.30 22.55
CA ILE A 113 18.42 11.05 23.61
C ILE A 113 18.59 12.28 24.53
N LEU A 114 18.62 13.49 23.97
CA LEU A 114 18.88 14.73 24.74
C LEU A 114 17.65 15.22 25.50
N PHE A 115 16.46 15.07 24.94
CA PHE A 115 15.24 15.71 25.48
C PHE A 115 14.20 14.74 26.01
N SER A 116 14.31 13.42 25.72
CA SER A 116 13.41 12.43 26.30
C SER A 116 13.85 12.06 27.71
N ARG A 117 12.92 12.08 28.66
CA ARG A 117 13.16 11.69 30.06
C ARG A 117 13.42 10.18 30.23
N ALA A 118 12.93 9.37 29.31
CA ALA A 118 13.16 7.92 29.28
C ALA A 118 13.03 7.40 27.85
N MET A 119 14.16 7.08 27.22
CA MET A 119 14.17 6.43 25.91
C MET A 119 13.78 4.96 26.11
N ASP A 120 12.60 4.57 25.60
CA ASP A 120 12.19 3.16 25.58
C ASP A 120 12.47 2.57 24.20
N LEU A 121 13.40 1.61 24.14
CA LEU A 121 13.74 0.88 22.91
C LEU A 121 12.53 0.19 22.27
N LYS A 122 11.49 -0.13 23.08
CA LYS A 122 10.24 -0.68 22.54
C LYS A 122 9.53 0.33 21.65
N ASN A 123 9.54 1.62 22.02
CA ASN A 123 8.93 2.70 21.23
C ASN A 123 9.68 2.87 19.90
N VAL A 124 11.01 2.85 19.93
CA VAL A 124 11.85 2.91 18.72
C VAL A 124 11.57 1.72 17.81
N ARG A 125 11.51 0.50 18.36
CA ARG A 125 11.17 -0.71 17.61
C ARG A 125 9.78 -0.60 16.98
N THR A 126 8.80 -0.12 17.72
CA THR A 126 7.43 0.07 17.22
C THR A 126 7.42 1.03 16.02
N SER A 127 8.14 2.15 16.12
CA SER A 127 8.28 3.11 15.01
C SER A 127 9.04 2.50 13.82
N ALA A 128 10.10 1.73 14.07
CA ALA A 128 10.84 1.04 12.99
C ALA A 128 9.96 0.02 12.25
N LEU A 129 9.10 -0.71 12.95
CA LEU A 129 8.13 -1.60 12.32
C LEU A 129 7.11 -0.83 11.47
N GLY A 130 6.69 0.36 11.91
CA GLY A 130 5.85 1.26 11.12
C GLY A 130 6.54 1.75 9.85
N LEU A 131 7.85 2.09 9.92
CA LEU A 131 8.65 2.44 8.74
C LEU A 131 8.73 1.29 7.74
N LEU A 132 8.94 0.06 8.22
CA LEU A 132 8.96 -1.13 7.35
C LEU A 132 7.58 -1.43 6.74
N TYR A 133 6.52 -1.33 7.54
CA TYR A 133 5.17 -1.72 7.10
C TYR A 133 4.54 -0.67 6.17
N ILE A 134 4.63 0.61 6.53
CA ILE A 134 3.95 1.70 5.82
C ILE A 134 4.89 2.42 4.87
N SER A 135 6.00 2.95 5.39
CA SER A 135 6.85 3.87 4.60
C SER A 135 7.63 3.16 3.52
N LEU A 136 8.20 1.99 3.81
CA LEU A 136 8.89 1.18 2.80
C LEU A 136 7.94 0.80 1.68
N SER A 137 6.74 0.29 2.01
CA SER A 137 5.76 -0.13 1.01
C SER A 137 5.29 1.03 0.13
N CYS A 138 4.99 2.19 0.72
CA CYS A 138 4.66 3.39 -0.04
C CYS A 138 5.85 3.87 -0.91
N SER A 139 7.09 3.80 -0.40
CA SER A 139 8.29 4.16 -1.15
C SER A 139 8.50 3.25 -2.34
N LEU A 140 8.38 1.94 -2.15
CA LEU A 140 8.50 0.96 -3.23
C LEU A 140 7.38 1.12 -4.27
N MET A 141 6.18 1.53 -3.86
CA MET A 141 5.09 1.84 -4.77
C MET A 141 5.40 3.07 -5.64
N VAL A 142 6.00 4.12 -5.05
CA VAL A 142 6.50 5.29 -5.80
C VAL A 142 7.62 4.87 -6.75
N ASN A 143 8.51 4.00 -6.32
CA ASN A 143 9.59 3.46 -7.16
C ASN A 143 9.05 2.67 -8.36
N LEU A 144 8.08 1.77 -8.15
CA LEU A 144 7.40 1.05 -9.24
C LEU A 144 6.72 1.98 -10.25
N ARG A 145 6.25 3.16 -9.81
CA ARG A 145 5.63 4.16 -10.69
C ARG A 145 6.66 4.96 -11.48
N SER A 146 7.81 5.23 -10.89
CA SER A 146 8.79 6.17 -11.42
C SER A 146 9.91 5.53 -12.26
N GLY A 147 10.06 4.20 -12.23
CA GLY A 147 11.10 3.50 -12.98
C GLY A 147 12.50 3.90 -12.56
N TRP A 148 12.94 3.60 -11.34
CA TRP A 148 14.29 3.94 -10.87
C TRP A 148 15.35 3.02 -11.50
N PRO A 149 16.65 3.48 -11.59
CA PRO A 149 17.70 2.83 -12.39
C PRO A 149 18.10 1.40 -11.97
N PHE A 150 17.56 0.86 -10.88
CA PHE A 150 17.75 -0.55 -10.53
C PHE A 150 16.74 -1.49 -11.18
N ILE A 151 15.72 -0.91 -11.80
CA ILE A 151 14.66 -1.64 -12.48
C ILE A 151 14.67 -1.04 -13.88
N GLY A 152 15.09 -1.81 -14.87
CA GLY A 152 15.12 -1.38 -16.28
C GLY A 152 13.77 -0.77 -16.71
N ASP A 153 13.71 -0.18 -17.89
CA ASP A 153 12.47 0.41 -18.40
C ASP A 153 11.38 -0.68 -18.53
N PHE A 154 10.64 -0.93 -17.44
CA PHE A 154 9.50 -1.87 -17.41
C PHE A 154 8.48 -1.64 -18.51
N SER A 155 8.47 -0.39 -19.03
CA SER A 155 7.58 0.01 -20.10
C SER A 155 7.82 -0.78 -21.37
N ASP A 156 9.05 -1.14 -21.69
CA ASP A 156 9.38 -1.76 -22.97
C ASP A 156 8.97 -3.22 -23.04
N GLU A 157 9.06 -3.96 -21.94
CA GLU A 157 8.76 -5.39 -21.92
C GLU A 157 7.27 -5.69 -21.68
N LEU A 158 6.60 -4.90 -20.83
CA LEU A 158 5.15 -5.01 -20.59
C LEU A 158 4.30 -4.45 -21.74
N LEU A 159 4.85 -3.57 -22.57
CA LEU A 159 4.09 -2.82 -23.58
C LEU A 159 4.65 -2.97 -25.01
N GLN A 160 5.47 -3.95 -25.29
CA GLN A 160 6.02 -4.18 -26.63
C GLN A 160 5.05 -4.03 -27.82
N PRO A 161 3.73 -4.23 -27.68
CA PRO A 161 2.80 -3.98 -28.77
C PRO A 161 2.32 -2.52 -28.92
N LEU A 162 2.56 -1.67 -27.93
CA LEU A 162 2.09 -0.28 -27.94
C LEU A 162 3.28 0.66 -28.19
N ASN A 163 3.52 0.96 -29.46
CA ASN A 163 4.53 1.87 -30.01
C ASN A 163 5.29 2.82 -29.05
N SER A 164 6.60 2.87 -29.27
CA SER A 164 7.69 3.49 -28.51
C SER A 164 7.63 4.99 -28.16
N THR A 165 6.52 5.69 -28.39
CA THR A 165 6.36 7.11 -28.06
C THR A 165 5.76 7.36 -26.68
N THR A 166 5.47 6.32 -25.90
CA THR A 166 4.65 6.39 -24.66
C THR A 166 5.36 5.99 -23.39
N ALA A 167 6.68 5.83 -23.37
CA ALA A 167 7.44 5.40 -22.18
C ALA A 167 7.13 6.21 -20.91
N THR A 168 6.83 7.48 -21.05
CA THR A 168 6.47 8.37 -19.91
C THR A 168 5.08 8.07 -19.32
N TYR A 169 4.18 7.41 -20.07
CA TYR A 169 2.81 7.16 -19.63
C TYR A 169 2.57 5.78 -19.01
N THR A 170 3.53 4.89 -19.08
CA THR A 170 3.32 3.46 -18.77
C THR A 170 3.69 3.04 -17.35
N GLY A 171 4.44 3.84 -16.63
CA GLY A 171 4.83 3.53 -15.25
C GLY A 171 3.65 3.32 -14.26
N PHE A 172 2.41 3.68 -14.62
CA PHE A 172 1.24 3.42 -13.78
C PHE A 172 0.74 1.98 -13.86
N LEU A 173 1.19 1.16 -14.83
CA LEU A 173 0.63 -0.17 -15.08
C LEU A 173 0.88 -1.14 -13.94
N VAL A 174 2.12 -1.24 -13.45
CA VAL A 174 2.44 -2.15 -12.34
C VAL A 174 1.63 -1.77 -11.08
N PRO A 175 1.62 -0.50 -10.61
CA PRO A 175 0.72 -0.05 -9.56
C PRO A 175 -0.76 -0.40 -9.79
N LEU A 176 -1.24 -0.20 -11.02
CA LEU A 176 -2.63 -0.49 -11.37
C LEU A 176 -2.92 -1.99 -11.30
N ILE A 177 -2.02 -2.84 -11.82
CA ILE A 177 -2.18 -4.30 -11.75
C ILE A 177 -2.23 -4.78 -10.30
N ILE A 178 -1.35 -4.28 -9.43
CA ILE A 178 -1.34 -4.62 -8.01
C ILE A 178 -2.70 -4.31 -7.39
N ILE A 179 -3.18 -3.07 -7.54
CA ILE A 179 -4.43 -2.61 -6.94
C ILE A 179 -5.63 -3.35 -7.53
N ALA A 180 -5.69 -3.52 -8.84
CA ALA A 180 -6.76 -4.26 -9.50
C ALA A 180 -6.79 -5.71 -9.05
N SER A 181 -5.63 -6.37 -8.94
CA SER A 181 -5.53 -7.75 -8.47
C SER A 181 -6.05 -7.92 -7.05
N ILE A 182 -5.70 -7.00 -6.14
CA ILE A 182 -6.19 -6.99 -4.75
C ILE A 182 -7.71 -6.81 -4.73
N TRP A 183 -8.25 -5.82 -5.44
CA TRP A 183 -9.69 -5.55 -5.45
C TRP A 183 -10.51 -6.69 -6.05
N ILE A 184 -10.01 -7.31 -7.13
CA ILE A 184 -10.65 -8.48 -7.74
C ILE A 184 -10.59 -9.66 -6.75
N ASN A 185 -9.41 -9.90 -6.14
CA ASN A 185 -9.23 -10.95 -5.14
C ASN A 185 -10.23 -10.81 -3.98
N ASP A 186 -10.34 -9.64 -3.39
CA ASP A 186 -11.23 -9.41 -2.24
C ASP A 186 -12.70 -9.59 -2.62
N THR A 187 -13.09 -9.08 -3.79
CA THR A 187 -14.45 -9.23 -4.30
C THR A 187 -14.77 -10.69 -4.59
N MET A 188 -13.89 -11.40 -5.28
CA MET A 188 -14.10 -12.80 -5.64
C MET A 188 -14.02 -13.72 -4.41
N ALA A 189 -13.10 -13.43 -3.47
CA ALA A 189 -13.02 -14.17 -2.21
C ALA A 189 -14.31 -14.03 -1.39
N TYR A 190 -14.92 -12.86 -1.38
CA TYR A 190 -16.23 -12.65 -0.74
C TYR A 190 -17.33 -13.42 -1.46
N ILE A 191 -17.40 -13.37 -2.79
CA ILE A 191 -18.43 -14.05 -3.58
C ILE A 191 -18.30 -15.57 -3.42
N VAL A 192 -17.13 -16.13 -3.69
CA VAL A 192 -16.87 -17.58 -3.57
C VAL A 192 -17.07 -18.06 -2.15
N GLY A 193 -16.53 -17.31 -1.16
CA GLY A 193 -16.70 -17.65 0.25
C GLY A 193 -18.14 -17.62 0.73
N SER A 194 -18.97 -16.73 0.18
CA SER A 194 -20.41 -16.68 0.51
C SER A 194 -21.23 -17.81 -0.13
N LEU A 195 -20.78 -18.33 -1.28
CA LEU A 195 -21.47 -19.40 -2.01
C LEU A 195 -21.10 -20.81 -1.52
N ILE A 196 -19.81 -21.06 -1.32
CA ILE A 196 -19.27 -22.41 -1.05
C ILE A 196 -18.39 -22.49 0.20
N GLY A 197 -18.11 -21.35 0.88
CA GLY A 197 -17.20 -21.31 2.03
C GLY A 197 -17.75 -22.12 3.21
N LYS A 198 -16.93 -23.05 3.71
CA LYS A 198 -17.26 -23.90 4.87
C LYS A 198 -16.17 -23.87 5.93
N THR A 199 -14.91 -23.77 5.50
CA THR A 199 -13.73 -23.91 6.35
C THR A 199 -13.17 -22.53 6.71
N PRO A 200 -13.27 -22.06 7.97
CA PRO A 200 -12.68 -20.78 8.37
C PRO A 200 -11.18 -20.74 8.09
N LEU A 201 -10.69 -19.62 7.51
CA LEU A 201 -9.27 -19.44 7.18
C LEU A 201 -8.43 -19.30 8.45
N THR A 202 -8.86 -18.45 9.39
CA THR A 202 -8.15 -18.19 10.66
C THR A 202 -9.13 -17.79 11.77
N ALA A 203 -8.72 -18.00 13.02
CA ALA A 203 -9.46 -17.50 14.20
C ALA A 203 -9.49 -15.95 14.29
N ILE A 204 -8.54 -15.26 13.66
CA ILE A 204 -8.43 -13.79 13.67
C ILE A 204 -9.53 -13.15 12.84
N SER A 205 -9.89 -13.78 11.72
CA SER A 205 -10.94 -13.34 10.79
C SER A 205 -11.85 -14.51 10.42
N PRO A 206 -12.77 -14.93 11.31
CA PRO A 206 -13.57 -16.15 11.14
C PRO A 206 -14.57 -16.11 9.99
N LYS A 207 -14.79 -14.94 9.40
CA LYS A 207 -15.63 -14.77 8.21
C LYS A 207 -14.91 -15.10 6.90
N LYS A 208 -13.56 -15.11 6.89
CA LYS A 208 -12.77 -15.55 5.74
C LYS A 208 -12.71 -17.07 5.72
N THR A 209 -12.88 -17.67 4.55
CA THR A 209 -12.85 -19.11 4.34
C THR A 209 -11.71 -19.51 3.39
N TRP A 210 -11.20 -20.72 3.53
CA TRP A 210 -10.20 -21.27 2.62
C TRP A 210 -10.69 -21.30 1.18
N GLU A 211 -11.93 -21.76 0.97
CA GLU A 211 -12.57 -21.86 -0.35
C GLU A 211 -12.68 -20.46 -1.00
N GLY A 212 -13.13 -19.48 -0.21
CA GLY A 212 -13.20 -18.08 -0.65
C GLY A 212 -11.84 -17.52 -1.02
N THR A 213 -10.83 -17.72 -0.16
CA THR A 213 -9.47 -17.20 -0.38
C THR A 213 -8.82 -17.81 -1.62
N ILE A 214 -8.86 -19.14 -1.77
CA ILE A 214 -8.29 -19.82 -2.93
C ILE A 214 -9.04 -19.42 -4.21
N GLY A 215 -10.38 -19.40 -4.15
CA GLY A 215 -11.20 -18.98 -5.28
C GLY A 215 -10.95 -17.52 -5.69
N GLY A 216 -10.78 -16.62 -4.73
CA GLY A 216 -10.42 -15.23 -4.96
C GLY A 216 -9.09 -15.08 -5.68
N ILE A 217 -8.05 -15.77 -5.18
CA ILE A 217 -6.70 -15.75 -5.78
C ILE A 217 -6.76 -16.29 -7.22
N LEU A 218 -7.34 -17.46 -7.44
CA LEU A 218 -7.40 -18.07 -8.76
C LEU A 218 -8.17 -17.20 -9.76
N LEU A 219 -9.30 -16.65 -9.37
CA LEU A 219 -10.10 -15.79 -10.24
C LEU A 219 -9.41 -14.45 -10.52
N SER A 220 -8.75 -13.84 -9.53
CA SER A 220 -7.98 -12.61 -9.73
C SER A 220 -6.86 -12.83 -10.74
N VAL A 221 -6.06 -13.88 -10.55
CA VAL A 221 -4.97 -14.25 -11.46
C VAL A 221 -5.50 -14.53 -12.87
N ALA A 222 -6.57 -15.31 -12.99
CA ALA A 222 -7.17 -15.62 -14.29
C ALA A 222 -7.65 -14.36 -15.02
N VAL A 223 -8.41 -13.49 -14.34
CA VAL A 223 -8.95 -12.26 -14.96
C VAL A 223 -7.82 -11.35 -15.45
N VAL A 224 -6.82 -11.07 -14.60
CA VAL A 224 -5.71 -10.17 -14.94
C VAL A 224 -4.85 -10.76 -16.08
N THR A 225 -4.53 -12.05 -16.01
CA THR A 225 -3.71 -12.72 -17.04
C THR A 225 -4.43 -12.82 -18.38
N LEU A 226 -5.71 -13.19 -18.38
CA LEU A 226 -6.51 -13.27 -19.61
C LEU A 226 -6.70 -11.88 -20.24
N TYR A 227 -6.92 -10.85 -19.42
CA TYR A 227 -6.99 -9.48 -19.92
C TYR A 227 -5.67 -9.04 -20.58
N ALA A 228 -4.53 -9.36 -19.96
CA ALA A 228 -3.21 -9.09 -20.55
C ALA A 228 -2.99 -9.85 -21.87
N ALA A 229 -3.32 -11.12 -21.90
CA ALA A 229 -3.10 -11.97 -23.08
C ALA A 229 -4.00 -11.59 -24.27
N PHE A 230 -5.29 -11.36 -24.04
CA PHE A 230 -6.28 -11.18 -25.11
C PHE A 230 -6.55 -9.72 -25.46
N VAL A 231 -6.48 -8.80 -24.51
CA VAL A 231 -6.82 -7.38 -24.71
C VAL A 231 -5.57 -6.55 -24.94
N ILE A 232 -4.57 -6.67 -24.05
CA ILE A 232 -3.32 -5.90 -24.17
C ILE A 232 -2.39 -6.54 -25.20
N LYS A 233 -2.48 -7.88 -25.39
CA LYS A 233 -1.61 -8.66 -26.27
C LYS A 233 -0.12 -8.56 -25.91
N SER A 234 0.16 -8.50 -24.61
CA SER A 234 1.48 -8.38 -24.03
C SER A 234 1.96 -9.70 -23.38
N SER A 235 3.18 -9.71 -22.87
CA SER A 235 3.78 -10.82 -22.11
C SER A 235 2.97 -11.17 -20.87
N TRP A 236 2.00 -12.06 -21.00
CA TRP A 236 1.06 -12.46 -19.95
C TRP A 236 1.74 -13.03 -18.69
N GLN A 237 2.99 -13.51 -18.79
CA GLN A 237 3.74 -14.14 -17.70
C GLN A 237 3.95 -13.18 -16.53
N HIS A 238 4.34 -11.92 -16.81
CA HIS A 238 4.55 -10.91 -15.77
C HIS A 238 3.23 -10.50 -15.09
N TYR A 239 2.14 -10.41 -15.87
CA TYR A 239 0.80 -10.14 -15.31
C TYR A 239 0.34 -11.26 -14.39
N LEU A 240 0.58 -12.54 -14.77
CA LEU A 240 0.30 -13.70 -13.95
C LEU A 240 1.09 -13.63 -12.63
N ALA A 241 2.39 -13.39 -12.70
CA ALA A 241 3.24 -13.34 -11.51
C ALA A 241 2.85 -12.18 -10.58
N ILE A 242 2.71 -10.97 -11.11
CA ILE A 242 2.33 -9.79 -10.32
C ILE A 242 0.96 -9.98 -9.67
N SER A 243 -0.04 -10.49 -10.42
CA SER A 243 -1.38 -10.71 -9.85
C SER A 243 -1.40 -11.81 -8.80
N ALA A 244 -0.65 -12.90 -9.00
CA ALA A 244 -0.54 -13.97 -8.01
C ALA A 244 0.14 -13.49 -6.72
N ILE A 245 1.27 -12.78 -6.83
CA ILE A 245 1.97 -12.20 -5.68
C ILE A 245 1.06 -11.21 -4.96
N SER A 246 0.38 -10.33 -5.70
CA SER A 246 -0.51 -9.31 -5.12
C SER A 246 -1.69 -9.92 -4.36
N ALA A 247 -2.34 -10.94 -4.94
CA ALA A 247 -3.47 -11.60 -4.32
C ALA A 247 -3.06 -12.40 -3.07
N ILE A 248 -1.96 -13.15 -3.15
CA ILE A 248 -1.46 -13.96 -2.03
C ILE A 248 -0.95 -13.05 -0.91
N ALA A 249 0.02 -12.17 -1.20
CA ALA A 249 0.61 -11.29 -0.20
C ALA A 249 -0.40 -10.30 0.36
N GLY A 250 -1.34 -9.80 -0.47
CA GLY A 250 -2.44 -8.95 -0.03
C GLY A 250 -3.35 -9.64 0.99
N THR A 251 -3.66 -10.92 0.80
CA THR A 251 -4.43 -11.71 1.78
C THR A 251 -3.71 -11.77 3.14
N PHE A 252 -2.39 -11.92 3.15
CA PHE A 252 -1.61 -11.87 4.39
C PHE A 252 -1.59 -10.47 5.00
N GLY A 253 -1.61 -9.41 4.18
CA GLY A 253 -1.68 -8.01 4.63
C GLY A 253 -2.95 -7.73 5.45
N ASP A 254 -4.11 -8.09 4.92
CA ASP A 254 -5.39 -7.96 5.63
C ASP A 254 -5.41 -8.81 6.93
N LEU A 255 -4.84 -10.02 6.92
CA LEU A 255 -4.73 -10.82 8.14
C LEU A 255 -3.82 -10.18 9.19
N LEU A 256 -2.70 -9.59 8.75
CA LEU A 256 -1.77 -8.87 9.62
C LEU A 256 -2.45 -7.66 10.27
N GLU A 257 -3.11 -6.84 9.47
CA GLU A 257 -3.85 -5.66 9.96
C GLU A 257 -4.99 -6.07 10.89
N SER A 258 -5.75 -7.11 10.53
CA SER A 258 -6.77 -7.68 11.40
C SER A 258 -6.20 -8.12 12.74
N LYS A 259 -5.00 -8.73 12.78
CA LYS A 259 -4.32 -9.10 14.03
C LYS A 259 -3.97 -7.88 14.87
N ILE A 260 -3.39 -6.85 14.26
CA ILE A 260 -3.03 -5.60 14.93
C ILE A 260 -4.28 -4.94 15.55
N LYS A 261 -5.40 -4.87 14.81
CA LYS A 261 -6.67 -4.36 15.33
C LYS A 261 -7.18 -5.12 16.55
N ARG A 262 -7.09 -6.47 16.54
CA ARG A 262 -7.49 -7.26 17.70
C ARG A 262 -6.59 -7.02 18.90
N MET A 263 -5.28 -6.87 18.69
CA MET A 263 -4.34 -6.51 19.77
C MET A 263 -4.63 -5.12 20.34
N ALA A 264 -5.06 -4.17 19.51
CA ALA A 264 -5.47 -2.83 19.94
C ALA A 264 -6.89 -2.77 20.55
N GLY A 265 -7.63 -3.89 20.57
CA GLY A 265 -9.01 -3.94 21.06
C GLY A 265 -10.01 -3.17 20.20
N VAL A 266 -9.70 -2.95 18.90
CA VAL A 266 -10.55 -2.23 17.96
C VAL A 266 -10.99 -3.13 16.81
N LYS A 267 -12.03 -2.69 16.10
CA LYS A 267 -12.52 -3.36 14.90
C LYS A 267 -12.03 -2.69 13.63
N ASP A 268 -12.07 -1.38 13.58
CA ASP A 268 -11.68 -0.56 12.44
C ASP A 268 -10.47 0.30 12.85
N SER A 269 -9.52 0.56 11.93
CA SER A 269 -8.30 1.31 12.22
C SER A 269 -8.56 2.80 12.43
N GLY A 270 -9.60 3.32 11.76
CA GLY A 270 -9.99 4.72 11.78
C GLY A 270 -11.39 4.95 11.22
N SER A 271 -11.68 6.19 10.85
CA SER A 271 -12.99 6.63 10.34
C SER A 271 -12.86 7.56 9.13
N LEU A 272 -11.95 7.26 8.19
CA LEU A 272 -11.74 8.08 6.99
C LEU A 272 -13.01 8.22 6.16
N MET A 273 -13.71 7.11 5.96
CA MET A 273 -14.93 7.07 5.16
C MET A 273 -16.11 6.57 5.98
N PRO A 274 -17.25 7.28 5.98
CA PRO A 274 -18.45 6.80 6.63
C PRO A 274 -18.83 5.39 6.18
N GLY A 275 -18.77 4.44 7.12
CA GLY A 275 -19.13 3.04 6.89
C GLY A 275 -18.07 2.17 6.17
N HIS A 276 -16.85 2.67 5.95
CA HIS A 276 -15.77 1.95 5.26
C HIS A 276 -14.45 1.84 6.03
N GLY A 277 -14.35 2.33 7.26
CA GLY A 277 -13.13 2.25 8.09
C GLY A 277 -12.10 3.32 7.78
N GLY A 278 -10.86 3.07 8.18
CA GLY A 278 -9.73 3.98 8.07
C GLY A 278 -8.89 3.81 6.81
N PHE A 279 -7.77 4.54 6.79
CA PHE A 279 -6.73 4.40 5.74
C PHE A 279 -6.09 3.01 5.77
N LEU A 280 -5.68 2.53 6.95
CA LEU A 280 -5.08 1.20 7.07
C LEU A 280 -6.03 0.11 6.62
N ASP A 281 -7.33 0.18 6.97
CA ASP A 281 -8.35 -0.77 6.52
C ASP A 281 -8.50 -0.84 4.97
N ARG A 282 -7.97 0.15 4.23
CA ARG A 282 -8.06 0.23 2.76
C ARG A 282 -6.79 -0.15 2.04
N PHE A 283 -5.67 -0.04 2.72
CA PHE A 283 -4.36 -0.23 2.12
C PHE A 283 -3.54 -1.36 2.76
N ASP A 284 -4.10 -2.07 3.75
CA ASP A 284 -3.47 -3.18 4.47
C ASP A 284 -2.90 -4.26 3.54
N SER A 285 -3.70 -4.70 2.57
CA SER A 285 -3.31 -5.67 1.55
C SER A 285 -2.20 -5.12 0.64
N LEU A 286 -2.32 -3.85 0.25
CA LEU A 286 -1.36 -3.17 -0.61
C LEU A 286 0.01 -3.05 0.08
N LEU A 287 0.02 -2.66 1.35
CA LEU A 287 1.25 -2.44 2.11
C LEU A 287 2.11 -3.71 2.23
N VAL A 288 1.50 -4.89 2.23
CA VAL A 288 2.26 -6.15 2.25
C VAL A 288 2.56 -6.65 0.83
N ALA A 289 1.67 -6.46 -0.14
CA ALA A 289 1.87 -6.96 -1.51
C ALA A 289 3.02 -6.23 -2.24
N VAL A 290 3.12 -4.91 -2.07
CA VAL A 290 4.08 -4.07 -2.82
C VAL A 290 5.53 -4.50 -2.67
N PRO A 291 6.10 -4.77 -1.48
CA PRO A 291 7.48 -5.23 -1.35
C PRO A 291 7.78 -6.51 -2.14
N PHE A 292 6.86 -7.47 -2.15
CA PHE A 292 7.05 -8.72 -2.88
C PHE A 292 6.95 -8.54 -4.38
N VAL A 293 6.02 -7.70 -4.86
CA VAL A 293 5.95 -7.36 -6.29
C VAL A 293 7.20 -6.60 -6.73
N TRP A 294 7.68 -5.68 -5.91
CA TRP A 294 8.91 -4.94 -6.19
C TRP A 294 10.12 -5.88 -6.30
N LEU A 295 10.26 -6.84 -5.37
CA LEU A 295 11.31 -7.86 -5.44
C LEU A 295 11.23 -8.70 -6.72
N TYR A 296 10.03 -9.10 -7.11
CA TYR A 296 9.81 -9.79 -8.38
C TYR A 296 10.22 -8.93 -9.57
N ALA A 297 9.81 -7.68 -9.55
CA ALA A 297 10.11 -6.73 -10.61
C ALA A 297 11.63 -6.54 -10.80
N VAL A 298 12.37 -6.32 -9.70
CA VAL A 298 13.84 -6.18 -9.73
C VAL A 298 14.55 -7.45 -10.21
N ALA A 299 13.99 -8.63 -9.90
CA ALA A 299 14.67 -9.88 -10.17
C ALA A 299 14.39 -10.43 -11.60
N PHE A 300 13.24 -10.10 -12.21
CA PHE A 300 12.74 -10.78 -13.40
C PHE A 300 12.24 -9.85 -14.51
N MET A 301 12.21 -8.54 -14.27
CA MET A 301 11.78 -7.55 -15.27
C MET A 301 12.90 -6.57 -15.59
#